data_3b49ba1fae91f94d9e540eab6f71a12f
#
_entry.id   3b49ba1fae91f94d9e540eab6f71a12f
#
_cell.length_a   1.000
_cell.length_b   1.000
_cell.length_c   1.000
_cell.angle_alpha   90.00
_cell.angle_beta   90.00
_cell.angle_gamma   90.00
#
_symmetry.space_group_name_H-M   'P 1'
#
loop_
_entity.id
_entity.type
_entity.pdbx_description
1 polymer ?
#
loop_
_entity_poly.entity_id
_entity_poly.type
_entity_poly.pdbx_seq_one_letter_code
_entity_poly.pdbx_strand_id
1 'polypeptide(L)'
;MPRDRRDYFYRKAKKEGYRSRAAFKLKQISNKFSLIKKGNTVVDLGAAPGGWLQVAKELSEGKVVGVDILPIEEIEGVDFIKGDIRLDATVERIREIIKKEGADVVLCDAAPNLSGNWSYDHARSIDLAASALECARKILKSGGNFAVKVFQGDMFPYFLNKVRGNFMKVQAYSPEASRKQSAEIYVIGKQLVPDAVKMNHEYDVVIEDVGANGDGIARVNDFVVFVKRAAKGEKLRIRIRFIKPKFAFGERME
;
A
#
# COMPACT_ATOMS: atom_id res chain seq x y z
N MET A 1 2.10 -33.87 -12.18
CA MET A 1 1.44 -33.48 -13.45
C MET A 1 1.99 -32.12 -13.88
N PRO A 2 2.35 -31.90 -15.15
CA PRO A 2 2.77 -30.59 -15.65
C PRO A 2 1.63 -29.59 -15.40
N ARG A 3 1.93 -28.48 -14.75
CA ARG A 3 0.96 -27.38 -14.57
C ARG A 3 0.54 -26.90 -15.96
N ASP A 4 -0.75 -26.99 -16.30
CA ASP A 4 -1.26 -26.38 -17.53
C ASP A 4 -1.11 -24.86 -17.42
N ARG A 5 -0.02 -24.33 -18.00
CA ARG A 5 0.30 -22.90 -18.04
C ARG A 5 -0.64 -22.12 -18.96
N ARG A 6 -1.52 -22.84 -19.70
CA ARG A 6 -2.39 -22.27 -20.75
C ARG A 6 -3.86 -22.18 -20.31
N ASP A 7 -4.10 -21.76 -19.05
CA ASP A 7 -5.46 -21.54 -18.59
C ASP A 7 -6.14 -20.34 -19.29
N TYR A 8 -7.44 -20.16 -19.01
CA TYR A 8 -8.26 -19.10 -19.61
C TYR A 8 -7.61 -17.71 -19.52
N PHE A 9 -7.15 -17.28 -18.34
CA PHE A 9 -6.55 -15.96 -18.15
C PHE A 9 -5.19 -15.82 -18.86
N TYR A 10 -4.44 -16.88 -19.03
CA TYR A 10 -3.21 -16.85 -19.81
C TYR A 10 -3.50 -16.58 -21.30
N ARG A 11 -4.46 -17.30 -21.87
CA ARG A 11 -4.87 -17.08 -23.27
C ARG A 11 -5.46 -15.69 -23.47
N LYS A 12 -6.28 -15.25 -22.53
CA LYS A 12 -6.87 -13.92 -22.53
C LYS A 12 -5.80 -12.82 -22.47
N ALA A 13 -4.78 -12.97 -21.61
CA ALA A 13 -3.67 -12.03 -21.51
C ALA A 13 -2.93 -11.89 -22.84
N LYS A 14 -2.60 -13.02 -23.48
CA LYS A 14 -1.98 -13.00 -24.81
C LYS A 14 -2.83 -12.30 -25.87
N LYS A 15 -4.13 -12.54 -25.86
CA LYS A 15 -5.07 -11.91 -26.82
C LYS A 15 -5.17 -10.40 -26.61
N GLU A 16 -5.13 -9.94 -25.36
CA GLU A 16 -5.27 -8.52 -25.00
C GLU A 16 -3.92 -7.79 -24.88
N GLY A 17 -2.79 -8.44 -25.21
CA GLY A 17 -1.46 -7.82 -25.22
C GLY A 17 -0.83 -7.65 -23.83
N TYR A 18 -1.35 -8.30 -22.79
CA TYR A 18 -0.73 -8.25 -21.45
C TYR A 18 0.46 -9.21 -21.35
N ARG A 19 1.52 -8.74 -20.71
CA ARG A 19 2.76 -9.50 -20.48
C ARG A 19 2.56 -10.71 -19.55
N SER A 20 1.53 -10.68 -18.72
CA SER A 20 1.21 -11.79 -17.82
C SER A 20 -0.28 -11.88 -17.51
N ARG A 21 -0.74 -13.09 -17.15
CA ARG A 21 -2.11 -13.30 -16.65
C ARG A 21 -2.41 -12.56 -15.35
N ALA A 22 -1.36 -12.14 -14.61
CA ALA A 22 -1.49 -11.38 -13.38
C ALA A 22 -2.18 -10.03 -13.59
N ALA A 23 -2.15 -9.48 -14.82
CA ALA A 23 -2.90 -8.28 -15.19
C ALA A 23 -4.38 -8.34 -14.76
N PHE A 24 -5.04 -9.50 -14.95
CA PHE A 24 -6.45 -9.68 -14.57
C PHE A 24 -6.66 -9.71 -13.06
N LYS A 25 -5.67 -10.13 -12.28
CA LYS A 25 -5.74 -10.05 -10.82
C LYS A 25 -5.84 -8.58 -10.37
N LEU A 26 -4.97 -7.71 -10.89
CA LEU A 26 -5.01 -6.29 -10.58
C LEU A 26 -6.31 -5.62 -11.05
N LYS A 27 -6.79 -5.93 -12.27
CA LYS A 27 -8.08 -5.45 -12.76
C LYS A 27 -9.23 -5.80 -11.80
N GLN A 28 -9.32 -7.06 -11.35
CA GLN A 28 -10.33 -7.51 -10.40
C GLN A 28 -10.21 -6.84 -9.03
N ILE A 29 -8.98 -6.71 -8.50
CA ILE A 29 -8.72 -6.01 -7.24
C ILE A 29 -9.12 -4.53 -7.37
N SER A 30 -8.65 -3.86 -8.42
CA SER A 30 -8.93 -2.43 -8.61
C SER A 30 -10.42 -2.15 -8.77
N ASN A 31 -11.14 -2.95 -9.54
CA ASN A 31 -12.59 -2.82 -9.71
C ASN A 31 -13.34 -3.02 -8.38
N LYS A 32 -13.00 -4.08 -7.64
CA LYS A 32 -13.70 -4.40 -6.38
C LYS A 32 -13.48 -3.35 -5.29
N PHE A 33 -12.27 -2.83 -5.19
CA PHE A 33 -11.88 -1.93 -4.09
C PHE A 33 -11.75 -0.48 -4.51
N SER A 34 -11.98 -0.13 -5.78
CA SER A 34 -11.66 1.20 -6.33
C SER A 34 -10.24 1.62 -5.91
N LEU A 35 -9.27 0.71 -6.19
CA LEU A 35 -7.91 0.83 -5.68
C LEU A 35 -7.13 1.92 -6.42
N ILE A 36 -7.18 1.88 -7.76
CA ILE A 36 -6.54 2.85 -8.65
C ILE A 36 -7.61 3.77 -9.23
N LYS A 37 -7.32 5.05 -9.28
CA LYS A 37 -8.19 6.09 -9.87
C LYS A 37 -7.41 6.88 -10.90
N LYS A 38 -8.12 7.51 -11.84
CA LYS A 38 -7.54 8.42 -12.83
C LYS A 38 -6.75 9.54 -12.14
N GLY A 39 -5.57 9.83 -12.65
CA GLY A 39 -4.62 10.79 -12.10
C GLY A 39 -3.74 10.26 -10.96
N ASN A 40 -3.92 9.00 -10.52
CA ASN A 40 -3.10 8.45 -9.45
C ASN A 40 -1.64 8.24 -9.86
N THR A 41 -0.72 8.51 -8.93
CA THR A 41 0.66 8.04 -8.98
C THR A 41 0.71 6.63 -8.39
N VAL A 42 1.13 5.64 -9.19
CA VAL A 42 1.16 4.22 -8.82
C VAL A 42 2.59 3.71 -8.82
N VAL A 43 2.99 3.00 -7.76
CA VAL A 43 4.27 2.30 -7.68
C VAL A 43 4.01 0.79 -7.59
N ASP A 44 4.62 0.00 -8.48
CA ASP A 44 4.51 -1.46 -8.52
C ASP A 44 5.84 -2.10 -8.09
N LEU A 45 5.84 -2.77 -6.96
CA LEU A 45 7.00 -3.42 -6.34
C LEU A 45 7.02 -4.90 -6.74
N GLY A 46 8.12 -5.37 -7.35
CA GLY A 46 8.18 -6.68 -7.98
C GLY A 46 7.45 -6.69 -9.32
N ALA A 47 7.73 -5.69 -10.14
CA ALA A 47 6.96 -5.37 -11.33
C ALA A 47 7.15 -6.33 -12.51
N ALA A 48 8.24 -7.13 -12.54
CA ALA A 48 8.52 -8.02 -13.67
C ALA A 48 7.44 -9.10 -13.84
N PRO A 49 7.01 -9.41 -15.05
CA PRO A 49 7.44 -8.91 -16.37
C PRO A 49 6.73 -7.63 -16.86
N GLY A 50 5.94 -6.92 -16.03
CA GLY A 50 5.27 -5.66 -16.36
C GLY A 50 3.76 -5.75 -16.59
N GLY A 51 3.13 -6.90 -16.32
CA GLY A 51 1.68 -7.05 -16.51
C GLY A 51 0.84 -6.14 -15.61
N TRP A 52 1.29 -5.89 -14.37
CA TRP A 52 0.64 -4.96 -13.45
C TRP A 52 0.92 -3.50 -13.83
N LEU A 53 2.11 -3.20 -14.35
CA LEU A 53 2.44 -1.85 -14.85
C LEU A 53 1.53 -1.43 -16.00
N GLN A 54 1.26 -2.35 -16.95
CA GLN A 54 0.33 -2.08 -18.05
C GLN A 54 -1.07 -1.71 -17.53
N VAL A 55 -1.61 -2.50 -16.60
CA VAL A 55 -2.92 -2.24 -15.99
C VAL A 55 -2.91 -0.96 -15.14
N ALA A 56 -1.83 -0.72 -14.38
CA ALA A 56 -1.70 0.49 -13.59
C ALA A 56 -1.71 1.73 -14.48
N LYS A 57 -0.99 1.71 -15.61
CA LYS A 57 -0.97 2.79 -16.59
C LYS A 57 -2.33 3.01 -17.24
N GLU A 58 -3.00 1.93 -17.64
CA GLU A 58 -4.35 1.97 -18.22
C GLU A 58 -5.37 2.60 -17.27
N LEU A 59 -5.36 2.19 -15.98
CA LEU A 59 -6.37 2.64 -15.02
C LEU A 59 -6.08 4.02 -14.42
N SER A 60 -4.80 4.34 -14.22
CA SER A 60 -4.45 5.63 -13.60
C SER A 60 -4.37 6.77 -14.61
N GLU A 61 -3.97 6.51 -15.85
CA GLU A 61 -3.59 7.55 -16.84
C GLU A 61 -2.58 8.57 -16.23
N GLY A 62 -2.00 8.21 -15.08
CA GLY A 62 -1.09 9.04 -14.30
C GLY A 62 0.35 8.55 -14.37
N LYS A 63 1.14 8.94 -13.37
CA LYS A 63 2.52 8.49 -13.22
C LYS A 63 2.55 7.05 -12.72
N VAL A 64 3.34 6.20 -13.38
CA VAL A 64 3.54 4.81 -12.96
C VAL A 64 5.03 4.52 -12.86
N VAL A 65 5.45 3.92 -11.75
CA VAL A 65 6.83 3.52 -11.49
C VAL A 65 6.87 2.03 -11.18
N GLY A 66 7.66 1.28 -11.93
CA GLY A 66 7.94 -0.13 -11.65
C GLY A 66 9.28 -0.30 -10.95
N VAL A 67 9.34 -1.25 -10.02
CA VAL A 67 10.60 -1.62 -9.34
C VAL A 67 10.73 -3.12 -9.34
N ASP A 68 11.86 -3.64 -9.80
CA ASP A 68 12.18 -5.08 -9.73
C ASP A 68 13.71 -5.30 -9.73
N ILE A 69 14.13 -6.42 -9.20
CA ILE A 69 15.53 -6.90 -9.30
C ILE A 69 15.84 -7.42 -10.72
N LEU A 70 14.82 -7.89 -11.42
CA LEU A 70 14.90 -8.34 -12.81
C LEU A 70 14.63 -7.17 -13.76
N PRO A 71 15.29 -7.12 -14.92
CA PRO A 71 14.96 -6.13 -15.95
C PRO A 71 13.61 -6.46 -16.59
N ILE A 72 12.95 -5.44 -17.10
CA ILE A 72 11.74 -5.59 -17.93
C ILE A 72 11.98 -4.92 -19.30
N GLU A 73 11.23 -5.32 -20.29
CA GLU A 73 11.10 -4.55 -21.52
C GLU A 73 10.44 -3.20 -21.23
N GLU A 74 10.82 -2.16 -21.94
CA GLU A 74 10.26 -0.83 -21.78
C GLU A 74 8.74 -0.81 -22.00
N ILE A 75 8.04 -0.01 -21.19
CA ILE A 75 6.62 0.29 -21.33
C ILE A 75 6.49 1.81 -21.48
N GLU A 76 5.90 2.26 -22.56
CA GLU A 76 5.73 3.68 -22.84
C GLU A 76 5.03 4.42 -21.69
N GLY A 77 5.65 5.50 -21.23
CA GLY A 77 5.13 6.34 -20.15
C GLY A 77 5.15 5.70 -18.74
N VAL A 78 6.00 4.68 -18.54
CA VAL A 78 6.28 4.04 -17.25
C VAL A 78 7.75 4.21 -16.92
N ASP A 79 8.04 4.76 -15.75
CA ASP A 79 9.39 4.79 -15.19
C ASP A 79 9.75 3.41 -14.59
N PHE A 80 10.97 2.92 -14.81
CA PHE A 80 11.42 1.65 -14.25
C PHE A 80 12.74 1.78 -13.51
N ILE A 81 12.77 1.21 -12.29
CA ILE A 81 13.95 1.13 -11.44
C ILE A 81 14.36 -0.33 -11.30
N LYS A 82 15.52 -0.70 -11.81
CA LYS A 82 16.15 -1.96 -11.41
C LYS A 82 16.72 -1.79 -10.01
N GLY A 83 16.15 -2.51 -9.01
CA GLY A 83 16.55 -2.37 -7.61
C GLY A 83 15.82 -3.33 -6.68
N ASP A 84 16.39 -3.52 -5.50
CA ASP A 84 15.77 -4.27 -4.41
C ASP A 84 15.02 -3.32 -3.48
N ILE A 85 13.74 -3.57 -3.25
CA ILE A 85 12.86 -2.75 -2.41
C ILE A 85 13.27 -2.70 -0.93
N ARG A 86 14.16 -3.59 -0.50
CA ARG A 86 14.71 -3.63 0.85
C ARG A 86 15.84 -2.61 1.08
N LEU A 87 16.40 -2.06 0.00
CA LEU A 87 17.49 -1.10 0.05
C LEU A 87 16.96 0.34 0.08
N ASP A 88 17.45 1.13 1.02
CA ASP A 88 17.07 2.55 1.13
C ASP A 88 17.41 3.34 -0.15
N ALA A 89 18.53 3.01 -0.82
CA ALA A 89 18.87 3.63 -2.11
C ALA A 89 17.78 3.43 -3.18
N THR A 90 17.10 2.28 -3.19
CA THR A 90 15.96 2.05 -4.10
C THR A 90 14.77 2.91 -3.72
N VAL A 91 14.48 3.03 -2.42
CA VAL A 91 13.39 3.87 -1.91
C VAL A 91 13.62 5.34 -2.25
N GLU A 92 14.85 5.84 -2.11
CA GLU A 92 15.17 7.23 -2.47
C GLU A 92 15.00 7.48 -3.97
N ARG A 93 15.43 6.56 -4.83
CA ARG A 93 15.19 6.67 -6.29
C ARG A 93 13.70 6.71 -6.63
N ILE A 94 12.87 5.92 -5.93
CA ILE A 94 11.42 6.02 -6.09
C ILE A 94 10.93 7.42 -5.71
N ARG A 95 11.37 7.95 -4.56
CA ARG A 95 10.99 9.28 -4.07
C ARG A 95 11.39 10.41 -5.04
N GLU A 96 12.57 10.31 -5.64
CA GLU A 96 13.03 11.26 -6.67
C GLU A 96 12.06 11.33 -7.86
N ILE A 97 11.57 10.18 -8.32
CA ILE A 97 10.63 10.09 -9.45
C ILE A 97 9.23 10.58 -9.05
N ILE A 98 8.68 10.12 -7.91
CA ILE A 98 7.33 10.49 -7.48
C ILE A 98 7.26 11.87 -6.82
N LYS A 99 8.42 12.47 -6.51
CA LYS A 99 8.58 13.79 -5.86
C LYS A 99 7.94 13.84 -4.47
N LYS A 100 7.80 15.06 -3.93
CA LYS A 100 7.25 15.30 -2.58
C LYS A 100 5.78 14.89 -2.40
N GLU A 101 5.04 14.70 -3.48
CA GLU A 101 3.62 14.37 -3.42
C GLU A 101 3.37 12.94 -2.93
N GLY A 102 4.34 12.05 -3.10
CA GLY A 102 4.23 10.64 -2.74
C GLY A 102 3.31 9.85 -3.68
N ALA A 103 3.24 8.54 -3.47
CA ALA A 103 2.39 7.65 -4.24
C ALA A 103 0.95 7.62 -3.72
N ASP A 104 -0.03 7.56 -4.63
CA ASP A 104 -1.43 7.29 -4.28
C ASP A 104 -1.67 5.81 -3.99
N VAL A 105 -0.97 4.96 -4.73
CA VAL A 105 -1.13 3.50 -4.65
C VAL A 105 0.22 2.82 -4.74
N VAL A 106 0.47 1.88 -3.84
CA VAL A 106 1.60 0.96 -3.91
C VAL A 106 1.06 -0.46 -4.07
N LEU A 107 1.59 -1.15 -5.06
CA LEU A 107 1.23 -2.51 -5.44
C LEU A 107 2.41 -3.45 -5.22
N CYS A 108 2.14 -4.73 -4.95
CA CYS A 108 3.19 -5.75 -4.92
C CYS A 108 2.61 -7.13 -5.25
N ASP A 109 2.92 -7.66 -6.44
CA ASP A 109 2.63 -9.07 -6.81
C ASP A 109 3.88 -9.95 -6.78
N ALA A 110 4.95 -9.50 -6.11
CA ALA A 110 6.19 -10.27 -5.99
C ALA A 110 5.96 -11.59 -5.25
N ALA A 111 6.71 -12.62 -5.63
CA ALA A 111 6.75 -13.91 -4.96
C ALA A 111 8.21 -14.34 -4.74
N PRO A 112 8.51 -15.02 -3.64
CA PRO A 112 9.81 -15.66 -3.49
C PRO A 112 9.99 -16.79 -4.51
N ASN A 113 11.24 -17.12 -4.83
CA ASN A 113 11.53 -18.34 -5.57
C ASN A 113 11.12 -19.53 -4.71
N LEU A 114 10.25 -20.38 -5.23
CA LEU A 114 9.72 -21.53 -4.49
C LEU A 114 10.79 -22.62 -4.34
N SER A 115 11.04 -23.03 -3.09
CA SER A 115 11.96 -24.15 -2.76
C SER A 115 11.28 -25.51 -2.83
N GLY A 116 9.93 -25.52 -2.76
CA GLY A 116 9.12 -26.73 -2.60
C GLY A 116 8.83 -27.09 -1.14
N ASN A 117 9.48 -26.44 -0.18
CA ASN A 117 9.14 -26.53 1.24
C ASN A 117 8.14 -25.44 1.61
N TRP A 118 6.90 -25.87 1.91
CA TRP A 118 5.79 -24.95 2.16
C TRP A 118 6.08 -23.95 3.30
N SER A 119 6.55 -24.42 4.44
CA SER A 119 6.79 -23.54 5.59
C SER A 119 7.86 -22.49 5.29
N TYR A 120 8.91 -22.88 4.59
CA TYR A 120 9.97 -21.98 4.17
C TYR A 120 9.48 -20.96 3.13
N ASP A 121 8.74 -21.41 2.12
CA ASP A 121 8.20 -20.55 1.05
C ASP A 121 7.15 -19.58 1.61
N HIS A 122 6.33 -20.03 2.58
CA HIS A 122 5.39 -19.19 3.30
C HIS A 122 6.09 -18.08 4.10
N ALA A 123 7.10 -18.43 4.91
CA ALA A 123 7.86 -17.46 5.69
C ALA A 123 8.49 -16.39 4.78
N ARG A 124 9.13 -16.79 3.69
CA ARG A 124 9.71 -15.86 2.70
C ARG A 124 8.68 -14.96 2.03
N SER A 125 7.46 -15.48 1.79
CA SER A 125 6.36 -14.67 1.26
C SER A 125 5.93 -13.58 2.25
N ILE A 126 5.86 -13.91 3.55
CA ILE A 126 5.57 -12.97 4.62
C ILE A 126 6.66 -11.89 4.73
N ASP A 127 7.94 -12.29 4.69
CA ASP A 127 9.07 -11.35 4.77
C ASP A 127 9.09 -10.38 3.59
N LEU A 128 8.82 -10.89 2.38
CA LEU A 128 8.73 -10.05 1.18
C LEU A 128 7.57 -9.08 1.26
N ALA A 129 6.39 -9.54 1.70
CA ALA A 129 5.22 -8.69 1.90
C ALA A 129 5.44 -7.64 3.01
N ALA A 130 6.17 -7.99 4.07
CA ALA A 130 6.55 -7.05 5.12
C ALA A 130 7.52 -5.98 4.59
N SER A 131 8.48 -6.36 3.76
CA SER A 131 9.40 -5.42 3.10
C SER A 131 8.65 -4.47 2.15
N ALA A 132 7.67 -4.99 1.41
CA ALA A 132 6.80 -4.18 0.56
C ALA A 132 5.96 -3.18 1.38
N LEU A 133 5.45 -3.59 2.55
CA LEU A 133 4.72 -2.70 3.46
C LEU A 133 5.62 -1.58 4.00
N GLU A 134 6.85 -1.90 4.43
CA GLU A 134 7.80 -0.89 4.92
C GLU A 134 8.20 0.11 3.81
N CYS A 135 8.44 -0.37 2.59
CA CYS A 135 8.66 0.50 1.44
C CYS A 135 7.42 1.38 1.19
N ALA A 136 6.22 0.78 1.17
CA ALA A 136 4.96 1.50 0.97
C ALA A 136 4.75 2.61 2.01
N ARG A 137 5.05 2.38 3.29
CA ARG A 137 4.96 3.40 4.35
C ARG A 137 5.88 4.59 4.12
N LYS A 138 7.04 4.36 3.50
CA LYS A 138 8.02 5.41 3.19
C LYS A 138 7.63 6.27 1.98
N ILE A 139 6.84 5.73 1.04
CA ILE A 139 6.56 6.38 -0.25
C ILE A 139 5.09 6.75 -0.49
N LEU A 140 4.13 6.13 0.23
CA LEU A 140 2.73 6.50 0.15
C LEU A 140 2.46 7.85 0.78
N LYS A 141 1.64 8.64 0.15
CA LYS A 141 1.02 9.80 0.80
C LYS A 141 -0.01 9.37 1.86
N SER A 142 -0.27 10.23 2.83
CA SER A 142 -1.36 10.02 3.77
C SER A 142 -2.68 9.80 3.04
N GLY A 143 -3.42 8.76 3.40
CA GLY A 143 -4.64 8.34 2.71
C GLY A 143 -4.40 7.49 1.46
N GLY A 144 -3.15 7.18 1.10
CA GLY A 144 -2.80 6.28 0.00
C GLY A 144 -3.25 4.84 0.23
N ASN A 145 -3.22 4.04 -0.81
CA ASN A 145 -3.70 2.65 -0.80
C ASN A 145 -2.56 1.66 -1.07
N PHE A 146 -2.70 0.46 -0.56
CA PHE A 146 -1.72 -0.61 -0.68
C PHE A 146 -2.40 -1.93 -1.08
N ALA A 147 -1.77 -2.68 -1.97
CA ALA A 147 -2.17 -4.06 -2.26
C ALA A 147 -0.94 -4.95 -2.38
N VAL A 148 -0.90 -6.03 -1.63
CA VAL A 148 0.23 -6.95 -1.60
C VAL A 148 -0.23 -8.39 -1.65
N LYS A 149 0.47 -9.21 -2.44
CA LYS A 149 0.31 -10.66 -2.43
C LYS A 149 1.05 -11.26 -1.24
N VAL A 150 0.43 -12.27 -0.64
CA VAL A 150 1.02 -13.09 0.42
C VAL A 150 0.48 -14.52 0.32
N PHE A 151 1.21 -15.51 0.84
CA PHE A 151 0.68 -16.86 0.96
C PHE A 151 -0.12 -17.01 2.26
N GLN A 152 -1.25 -17.70 2.21
CA GLN A 152 -2.01 -18.07 3.40
C GLN A 152 -1.26 -19.15 4.18
N GLY A 153 -1.15 -19.00 5.48
CA GLY A 153 -0.48 -19.92 6.40
C GLY A 153 -0.44 -19.34 7.81
N ASP A 154 0.29 -19.96 8.70
CA ASP A 154 0.29 -19.66 10.14
C ASP A 154 0.69 -18.21 10.48
N MET A 155 1.60 -17.61 9.71
CA MET A 155 2.05 -16.24 9.91
C MET A 155 1.13 -15.18 9.25
N PHE A 156 0.16 -15.59 8.44
CA PHE A 156 -0.74 -14.66 7.74
C PHE A 156 -1.53 -13.75 8.70
N PRO A 157 -2.12 -14.24 9.81
CA PRO A 157 -2.85 -13.38 10.76
C PRO A 157 -1.96 -12.29 11.38
N TYR A 158 -0.70 -12.62 11.68
CA TYR A 158 0.28 -11.65 12.18
C TYR A 158 0.54 -10.54 11.15
N PHE A 159 0.82 -10.89 9.89
CA PHE A 159 1.02 -9.93 8.83
C PHE A 159 -0.23 -9.06 8.60
N LEU A 160 -1.41 -9.68 8.56
CA LEU A 160 -2.68 -8.96 8.40
C LEU A 160 -2.88 -7.91 9.51
N ASN A 161 -2.55 -8.25 10.76
CA ASN A 161 -2.62 -7.31 11.88
C ASN A 161 -1.58 -6.17 11.75
N LYS A 162 -0.38 -6.47 11.25
CA LYS A 162 0.62 -5.44 10.93
C LYS A 162 0.08 -4.44 9.90
N VAL A 163 -0.60 -4.90 8.85
CA VAL A 163 -1.25 -4.01 7.86
C VAL A 163 -2.39 -3.23 8.51
N ARG A 164 -3.23 -3.84 9.36
CA ARG A 164 -4.32 -3.16 10.08
C ARG A 164 -3.83 -2.01 10.96
N GLY A 165 -2.64 -2.11 11.51
CA GLY A 165 -2.03 -1.02 12.29
C GLY A 165 -1.64 0.20 11.46
N ASN A 166 -1.63 0.08 10.12
CA ASN A 166 -1.17 1.15 9.22
C ASN A 166 -2.28 1.73 8.33
N PHE A 167 -3.43 1.07 8.18
CA PHE A 167 -4.48 1.50 7.26
C PHE A 167 -5.85 1.54 7.94
N MET A 168 -6.68 2.49 7.54
CA MET A 168 -8.05 2.66 8.07
C MET A 168 -8.96 1.45 7.78
N LYS A 169 -8.77 0.83 6.61
CA LYS A 169 -9.54 -0.34 6.19
C LYS A 169 -8.61 -1.36 5.59
N VAL A 170 -8.71 -2.61 6.07
CA VAL A 170 -7.90 -3.72 5.57
C VAL A 170 -8.80 -4.90 5.26
N GLN A 171 -8.64 -5.45 4.07
CA GLN A 171 -9.38 -6.64 3.63
C GLN A 171 -8.43 -7.62 2.94
N ALA A 172 -8.70 -8.90 3.12
CA ALA A 172 -8.05 -9.96 2.37
C ALA A 172 -8.97 -10.39 1.21
N TYR A 173 -8.39 -10.64 0.04
CA TYR A 173 -9.16 -10.99 -1.15
C TYR A 173 -8.37 -11.92 -2.08
N SER A 174 -9.02 -12.95 -2.58
CA SER A 174 -8.48 -13.83 -3.62
C SER A 174 -9.22 -13.56 -4.93
N PRO A 175 -8.56 -12.97 -5.95
CA PRO A 175 -9.17 -12.74 -7.25
C PRO A 175 -9.49 -14.05 -7.97
N GLU A 176 -10.54 -14.09 -8.77
CA GLU A 176 -10.88 -15.25 -9.62
C GLU A 176 -9.76 -15.60 -10.63
N ALA A 177 -8.98 -14.58 -11.04
CA ALA A 177 -7.80 -14.77 -11.85
C ALA A 177 -6.65 -15.47 -11.12
N SER A 178 -6.71 -15.68 -9.80
CA SER A 178 -5.79 -16.59 -9.10
C SER A 178 -6.10 -18.04 -9.45
N ARG A 179 -5.07 -18.90 -9.43
CA ARG A 179 -5.30 -20.33 -9.64
C ARG A 179 -6.02 -20.93 -8.44
N LYS A 180 -7.01 -21.80 -8.67
CA LYS A 180 -7.78 -22.45 -7.59
C LYS A 180 -6.93 -23.20 -6.57
N GLN A 181 -5.76 -23.69 -6.98
CA GLN A 181 -4.82 -24.44 -6.13
C GLN A 181 -3.74 -23.53 -5.50
N SER A 182 -3.80 -22.22 -5.73
CA SER A 182 -2.81 -21.27 -5.19
C SER A 182 -3.19 -20.86 -3.78
N ALA A 183 -2.24 -20.91 -2.88
CA ALA A 183 -2.39 -20.34 -1.54
C ALA A 183 -2.27 -18.80 -1.53
N GLU A 184 -2.16 -18.16 -2.68
CA GLU A 184 -2.04 -16.71 -2.82
C GLU A 184 -3.32 -16.01 -2.37
N ILE A 185 -3.14 -14.99 -1.54
CA ILE A 185 -4.17 -14.05 -1.15
C ILE A 185 -3.59 -12.63 -1.22
N TYR A 186 -4.44 -11.65 -1.51
CA TYR A 186 -4.05 -10.25 -1.52
C TYR A 186 -4.56 -9.56 -0.27
N VAL A 187 -3.67 -8.83 0.41
CA VAL A 187 -4.04 -7.91 1.49
C VAL A 187 -4.14 -6.52 0.91
N ILE A 188 -5.33 -5.92 1.02
CA ILE A 188 -5.65 -4.58 0.53
C ILE A 188 -5.79 -3.65 1.73
N GLY A 189 -4.85 -2.70 1.86
CA GLY A 189 -4.89 -1.61 2.83
C GLY A 189 -5.39 -0.34 2.16
N LYS A 190 -6.43 0.26 2.69
CA LYS A 190 -6.97 1.53 2.18
C LYS A 190 -6.78 2.64 3.20
N GLN A 191 -6.36 3.80 2.69
CA GLN A 191 -6.17 5.01 3.48
C GLN A 191 -5.08 4.84 4.55
N LEU A 192 -3.81 4.93 4.12
CA LEU A 192 -2.66 4.93 5.02
C LEU A 192 -2.84 5.99 6.12
N VAL A 193 -2.64 5.58 7.36
CA VAL A 193 -2.62 6.44 8.53
C VAL A 193 -1.19 6.90 8.78
N PRO A 194 -0.91 8.19 8.92
CA PRO A 194 0.44 8.66 9.19
C PRO A 194 0.93 8.25 10.59
N ASP A 195 2.23 8.05 10.74
CA ASP A 195 2.87 7.70 12.02
C ASP A 195 2.99 8.88 13.00
N ALA A 196 2.50 10.06 12.62
CA ALA A 196 2.65 11.29 13.41
C ALA A 196 2.02 11.19 14.81
N VAL A 197 0.91 10.44 14.92
CA VAL A 197 0.20 10.23 16.18
C VAL A 197 -0.19 8.76 16.34
N LYS A 198 -0.25 8.29 17.58
CA LYS A 198 -0.65 6.92 17.90
C LYS A 198 -1.94 6.91 18.71
N MET A 199 -2.80 5.95 18.40
CA MET A 199 -4.06 5.71 19.12
C MET A 199 -3.79 5.50 20.61
N ASN A 200 -4.61 6.12 21.48
CA ASN A 200 -4.54 6.06 22.93
C ASN A 200 -3.23 6.60 23.55
N HIS A 201 -2.33 7.20 22.77
CA HIS A 201 -1.15 7.91 23.30
C HIS A 201 -1.51 9.33 23.71
N GLU A 202 -0.76 9.84 24.68
CA GLU A 202 -0.89 11.20 25.22
C GLU A 202 0.15 12.12 24.61
N TYR A 203 -0.27 13.36 24.40
CA TYR A 203 0.57 14.42 23.85
C TYR A 203 0.27 15.75 24.57
N ASP A 204 1.32 16.50 24.91
CA ASP A 204 1.19 17.87 25.33
C ASP A 204 1.12 18.76 24.09
N VAL A 205 0.08 19.58 23.98
CA VAL A 205 -0.19 20.40 22.80
C VAL A 205 -0.54 21.84 23.21
N VAL A 206 -0.33 22.75 22.28
CA VAL A 206 -0.86 24.11 22.34
C VAL A 206 -1.93 24.23 21.26
N ILE A 207 -3.07 24.82 21.61
CA ILE A 207 -4.13 25.10 20.64
C ILE A 207 -3.73 26.32 19.80
N GLU A 208 -3.43 26.09 18.53
CA GLU A 208 -2.96 27.10 17.59
C GLU A 208 -4.09 27.97 17.06
N ASP A 209 -5.27 27.36 16.87
CA ASP A 209 -6.45 28.02 16.32
C ASP A 209 -7.75 27.29 16.74
N VAL A 210 -8.90 27.85 16.37
CA VAL A 210 -10.22 27.24 16.60
C VAL A 210 -10.93 27.09 15.27
N GLY A 211 -11.38 25.87 14.98
CA GLY A 211 -12.11 25.57 13.76
C GLY A 211 -13.55 26.13 13.76
N ALA A 212 -14.17 26.15 12.60
CA ALA A 212 -15.54 26.67 12.41
C ALA A 212 -16.61 26.00 13.32
N ASN A 213 -16.37 24.78 13.78
CA ASN A 213 -17.26 24.05 14.68
C ASN A 213 -16.94 24.29 16.18
N GLY A 214 -16.00 25.18 16.51
CA GLY A 214 -15.61 25.47 17.88
C GLY A 214 -14.61 24.45 18.48
N ASP A 215 -14.09 23.52 17.68
CA ASP A 215 -13.03 22.60 18.12
C ASP A 215 -11.67 23.29 18.03
N GLY A 216 -10.85 23.19 19.07
CA GLY A 216 -9.46 23.65 19.05
C GLY A 216 -8.63 22.86 18.05
N ILE A 217 -7.70 23.52 17.38
CA ILE A 217 -6.77 22.95 16.40
C ILE A 217 -5.38 22.97 17.01
N ALA A 218 -4.77 21.80 17.13
CA ALA A 218 -3.39 21.62 17.57
C ALA A 218 -2.60 20.81 16.51
N ARG A 219 -1.27 20.77 16.66
CA ARG A 219 -0.41 19.91 15.84
C ARG A 219 0.47 19.03 16.71
N VAL A 220 0.60 17.78 16.28
CA VAL A 220 1.56 16.81 16.82
C VAL A 220 2.40 16.30 15.63
N ASN A 221 3.70 16.58 15.62
CA ASN A 221 4.58 16.27 14.49
C ASN A 221 4.00 16.76 13.15
N ASP A 222 3.57 18.02 13.09
CA ASP A 222 2.90 18.67 11.95
C ASP A 222 1.54 18.09 11.55
N PHE A 223 1.05 17.10 12.28
CA PHE A 223 -0.24 16.46 12.02
C PHE A 223 -1.37 17.15 12.81
N VAL A 224 -2.46 17.49 12.12
CA VAL A 224 -3.58 18.22 12.71
C VAL A 224 -4.34 17.34 13.70
N VAL A 225 -4.59 17.88 14.90
CA VAL A 225 -5.41 17.24 15.93
C VAL A 225 -6.50 18.21 16.35
N PHE A 226 -7.76 17.78 16.25
CA PHE A 226 -8.90 18.51 16.77
C PHE A 226 -9.16 18.13 18.22
N VAL A 227 -9.37 19.13 19.07
CA VAL A 227 -9.64 18.97 20.51
C VAL A 227 -10.93 19.70 20.84
N LYS A 228 -11.95 18.96 21.29
CA LYS A 228 -13.25 19.54 21.61
C LYS A 228 -13.16 20.58 22.74
N ARG A 229 -13.87 21.69 22.59
CA ARG A 229 -14.01 22.75 23.60
C ARG A 229 -12.67 23.29 24.12
N ALA A 230 -11.68 23.42 23.24
CA ALA A 230 -10.38 23.98 23.58
C ALA A 230 -10.20 25.36 22.94
N ALA A 231 -9.72 26.32 23.74
CA ALA A 231 -9.56 27.73 23.31
C ALA A 231 -8.17 27.97 22.73
N LYS A 232 -8.05 28.92 21.80
CA LYS A 232 -6.77 29.32 21.20
C LYS A 232 -5.77 29.79 22.30
N GLY A 233 -4.54 29.29 22.22
CA GLY A 233 -3.47 29.53 23.17
C GLY A 233 -3.47 28.59 24.39
N GLU A 234 -4.48 27.78 24.55
CA GLU A 234 -4.58 26.83 25.67
C GLU A 234 -3.52 25.75 25.56
N LYS A 235 -2.85 25.43 26.67
CA LYS A 235 -1.91 24.30 26.78
C LYS A 235 -2.62 23.11 27.43
N LEU A 236 -2.65 21.99 26.75
CA LEU A 236 -3.42 20.83 27.16
C LEU A 236 -2.60 19.54 27.01
N ARG A 237 -2.84 18.61 27.93
CA ARG A 237 -2.51 17.21 27.70
C ARG A 237 -3.73 16.53 27.10
N ILE A 238 -3.54 15.89 25.95
CA ILE A 238 -4.61 15.21 25.21
C ILE A 238 -4.26 13.75 24.99
N ARG A 239 -5.29 12.89 24.91
CA ARG A 239 -5.15 11.50 24.49
C ARG A 239 -5.82 11.32 23.14
N ILE A 240 -5.10 10.73 22.15
CA ILE A 240 -5.65 10.48 20.83
C ILE A 240 -6.72 9.38 20.90
N ARG A 241 -7.94 9.71 20.48
CA ARG A 241 -9.10 8.81 20.49
C ARG A 241 -9.49 8.30 19.12
N PHE A 242 -9.12 9.04 18.08
CA PHE A 242 -9.46 8.68 16.73
C PHE A 242 -8.47 9.29 15.74
N ILE A 243 -8.02 8.51 14.75
CA ILE A 243 -7.08 8.97 13.72
C ILE A 243 -7.74 8.79 12.35
N LYS A 244 -7.68 9.83 11.55
CA LYS A 244 -8.02 9.85 10.11
C LYS A 244 -6.74 10.06 9.29
N PRO A 245 -6.74 9.83 7.98
CA PRO A 245 -5.55 10.03 7.16
C PRO A 245 -4.97 11.46 7.22
N LYS A 246 -5.80 12.48 7.44
CA LYS A 246 -5.39 13.91 7.41
C LYS A 246 -5.47 14.60 8.75
N PHE A 247 -6.09 14.01 9.76
CA PHE A 247 -6.27 14.60 11.10
C PHE A 247 -6.59 13.55 12.14
N ALA A 248 -6.48 13.91 13.40
CA ALA A 248 -6.93 13.10 14.52
C ALA A 248 -7.88 13.88 15.44
N PHE A 249 -8.54 13.18 16.35
CA PHE A 249 -9.27 13.76 17.47
C PHE A 249 -8.57 13.39 18.77
N GLY A 250 -8.25 14.42 19.55
CA GLY A 250 -7.75 14.32 20.91
C GLY A 250 -8.85 14.63 21.91
N GLU A 251 -8.87 13.87 22.99
CA GLU A 251 -9.68 14.13 24.19
C GLU A 251 -8.79 14.78 25.24
N ARG A 252 -9.28 15.84 25.85
CA ARG A 252 -8.62 16.52 26.98
C ARG A 252 -8.46 15.54 28.15
N MET A 253 -7.27 15.50 28.71
CA MET A 253 -7.00 14.83 29.98
C MET A 253 -7.21 15.82 31.13
N GLU A 254 -7.80 15.34 32.21
CA GLU A 254 -7.96 16.13 33.44
C GLU A 254 -6.63 16.35 34.13
#